data_1ce6dfdea909c6f8cf93d37a74abbff1
#
_entry.id   1ce6dfdea909c6f8cf93d37a74abbff1
#
_cell.length_a   1.000
_cell.length_b   1.000
_cell.length_c   1.000
_cell.angle_alpha   90.00
_cell.angle_beta   90.00
_cell.angle_gamma   90.00
#
_symmetry.space_group_name_H-M   'P 1'
#
loop_
_entity.id
_entity.type
_entity.pdbx_description
1 polymer ?
#
loop_
_entity_poly.entity_id
_entity_poly.type
_entity_poly.pdbx_seq_one_letter_code
_entity_poly.pdbx_strand_id
1 'polypeptide(L)'
;MGAIGHVIERALAGRADIVAIDRTKAPLRPDEKPVDAAVVCVKTPGTPWAAEVAQHIVSREGVLLTIQNGLGNYEALVAAVGEARVAVGVIYVGARLDAGELWSTGPGKVELGLPSRAGPRRALETLAARLAAGGMTVSVVEDAWASVWRKVAVNAAMNPTTALLGYTNDELLADGAATRVADGLAAEVARVATATGVVLSEDDARRAWHEIATLTGANRSSMLQDVQAHRPTEIDAICGAVHREGERRGVAAPLNQAMTVLVGALAP
;
A
#
# COMPACT_ATOMS: atom_id res chain seq x y z
N MET A 1 -9.00 1.20 -14.36
CA MET A 1 -8.01 0.57 -13.45
C MET A 1 -6.84 1.53 -13.21
N GLY A 2 -6.23 1.55 -12.00
CA GLY A 2 -5.08 2.42 -11.69
C GLY A 2 -3.74 1.82 -12.13
N ALA A 3 -2.64 2.60 -12.01
CA ALA A 3 -1.30 2.18 -12.45
C ALA A 3 -0.85 0.84 -11.82
N ILE A 4 -1.04 0.66 -10.52
CA ILE A 4 -0.68 -0.61 -9.84
C ILE A 4 -1.51 -1.79 -10.38
N GLY A 5 -2.80 -1.59 -10.65
CA GLY A 5 -3.63 -2.62 -11.27
C GLY A 5 -3.09 -3.07 -12.63
N HIS A 6 -2.64 -2.14 -13.47
CA HIS A 6 -2.00 -2.47 -14.75
C HIS A 6 -0.65 -3.17 -14.60
N VAL A 7 0.13 -2.84 -13.55
CA VAL A 7 1.39 -3.59 -13.25
C VAL A 7 1.06 -5.05 -12.93
N ILE A 8 0.08 -5.30 -12.08
CA ILE A 8 -0.36 -6.66 -11.70
C ILE A 8 -0.96 -7.40 -12.90
N GLU A 9 -1.83 -6.76 -13.66
CA GLU A 9 -2.41 -7.34 -14.89
C GLU A 9 -1.33 -7.77 -15.87
N ARG A 10 -0.35 -6.90 -16.12
CA ARG A 10 0.79 -7.21 -17.01
C ARG A 10 1.61 -8.40 -16.51
N ALA A 11 1.84 -8.50 -15.21
CA ALA A 11 2.57 -9.62 -14.61
C ALA A 11 1.80 -10.95 -14.71
N LEU A 12 0.47 -10.91 -14.69
CA LEU A 12 -0.37 -12.10 -14.76
C LEU A 12 -0.79 -12.48 -16.19
N ALA A 13 -0.57 -11.61 -17.17
CA ALA A 13 -0.99 -11.83 -18.57
C ALA A 13 -0.44 -13.14 -19.14
N GLY A 14 -1.31 -14.00 -19.68
CA GLY A 14 -0.97 -15.32 -20.18
C GLY A 14 -0.60 -16.37 -19.12
N ARG A 15 -0.77 -16.05 -17.81
CA ARG A 15 -0.45 -16.93 -16.67
C ARG A 15 -1.66 -17.18 -15.77
N ALA A 16 -2.72 -16.43 -15.98
CA ALA A 16 -4.00 -16.57 -15.30
C ALA A 16 -5.13 -16.04 -16.21
N ASP A 17 -6.33 -16.53 -16.00
CA ASP A 17 -7.52 -15.89 -16.50
C ASP A 17 -7.79 -14.66 -15.63
N ILE A 18 -7.72 -13.47 -16.23
CA ILE A 18 -7.81 -12.20 -15.51
C ILE A 18 -9.15 -11.54 -15.78
N VAL A 19 -9.83 -11.15 -14.72
CA VAL A 19 -11.01 -10.28 -14.79
C VAL A 19 -10.66 -8.97 -14.08
N ALA A 20 -10.54 -7.89 -14.85
CA ALA A 20 -10.33 -6.56 -14.29
C ALA A 20 -11.69 -5.93 -13.97
N ILE A 21 -11.91 -5.63 -12.69
CA ILE A 21 -13.16 -5.02 -12.19
C ILE A 21 -12.84 -3.60 -11.71
N ASP A 22 -13.61 -2.64 -12.18
CA ASP A 22 -13.57 -1.26 -11.71
C ASP A 22 -14.99 -0.71 -11.54
N ARG A 23 -15.12 0.48 -10.94
CA ARG A 23 -16.44 1.08 -10.66
C ARG A 23 -17.31 1.35 -11.87
N THR A 24 -16.74 1.30 -13.08
CA THR A 24 -17.47 1.56 -14.34
C THR A 24 -17.97 0.28 -15.00
N LYS A 25 -17.46 -0.88 -14.55
CA LYS A 25 -17.87 -2.19 -15.04
C LYS A 25 -18.87 -2.80 -14.07
N ALA A 26 -19.93 -3.40 -14.61
CA ALA A 26 -20.90 -4.12 -13.80
C ALA A 26 -20.19 -5.20 -12.95
N PRO A 27 -20.68 -5.48 -11.74
CA PRO A 27 -20.19 -6.61 -10.96
C PRO A 27 -20.34 -7.90 -11.76
N LEU A 28 -19.48 -8.89 -11.44
CA LEU A 28 -19.56 -10.23 -12.06
C LEU A 28 -21.00 -10.73 -12.07
N ARG A 29 -21.41 -11.31 -13.19
CA ARG A 29 -22.73 -11.90 -13.29
C ARG A 29 -22.85 -13.07 -12.32
N PRO A 30 -24.07 -13.40 -11.81
CA PRO A 30 -24.28 -14.50 -10.88
C PRO A 30 -23.84 -15.88 -11.41
N ASP A 31 -23.66 -16.00 -12.72
CA ASP A 31 -23.24 -17.21 -13.43
C ASP A 31 -21.72 -17.31 -13.64
N GLU A 32 -20.94 -16.28 -13.29
CA GLU A 32 -19.49 -16.31 -13.39
C GLU A 32 -18.88 -17.10 -12.22
N LYS A 33 -17.88 -17.93 -12.54
CA LYS A 33 -17.20 -18.77 -11.54
C LYS A 33 -16.45 -17.88 -10.53
N PRO A 34 -16.50 -18.24 -9.22
CA PRO A 34 -15.68 -17.59 -8.22
C PRO A 34 -14.20 -17.65 -8.58
N VAL A 35 -13.46 -16.59 -8.23
CA VAL A 35 -12.02 -16.51 -8.48
C VAL A 35 -11.23 -17.12 -7.32
N ASP A 36 -10.06 -17.72 -7.63
CA ASP A 36 -9.16 -18.28 -6.63
C ASP A 36 -8.32 -17.20 -5.93
N ALA A 37 -8.16 -16.04 -6.58
CA ALA A 37 -7.46 -14.91 -6.01
C ALA A 37 -8.04 -13.60 -6.53
N ALA A 38 -8.18 -12.61 -5.64
CA ALA A 38 -8.48 -11.24 -5.99
C ALA A 38 -7.40 -10.31 -5.42
N VAL A 39 -6.96 -9.32 -6.22
CA VAL A 39 -5.96 -8.33 -5.79
C VAL A 39 -6.60 -6.95 -5.77
N VAL A 40 -6.61 -6.34 -4.59
CA VAL A 40 -7.17 -4.99 -4.39
C VAL A 40 -6.11 -3.95 -4.70
N CYS A 41 -6.31 -3.21 -5.81
CA CYS A 41 -5.40 -2.19 -6.33
C CYS A 41 -6.03 -0.79 -6.36
N VAL A 42 -7.23 -0.62 -5.79
CA VAL A 42 -7.88 0.70 -5.67
C VAL A 42 -7.23 1.52 -4.57
N LYS A 43 -7.34 2.85 -4.64
CA LYS A 43 -6.95 3.70 -3.49
C LYS A 43 -7.89 3.46 -2.30
N THR A 44 -7.42 3.73 -1.09
CA THR A 44 -8.14 3.48 0.17
C THR A 44 -9.61 3.91 0.19
N PRO A 45 -10.03 5.07 -0.38
CA PRO A 45 -11.46 5.39 -0.45
C PRO A 45 -12.31 4.42 -1.27
N GLY A 46 -11.67 3.58 -2.07
CA GLY A 46 -12.32 2.51 -2.85
C GLY A 46 -12.44 1.17 -2.14
N THR A 47 -11.83 1.01 -0.95
CA THR A 47 -11.80 -0.26 -0.22
C THR A 47 -13.18 -0.78 0.17
N PRO A 48 -14.14 0.04 0.65
CA PRO A 48 -15.48 -0.47 0.95
C PRO A 48 -16.18 -1.11 -0.27
N TRP A 49 -16.07 -0.46 -1.43
CA TRP A 49 -16.60 -1.02 -2.68
C TRP A 49 -15.88 -2.32 -3.08
N ALA A 50 -14.54 -2.36 -2.99
CA ALA A 50 -13.77 -3.56 -3.30
C ALA A 50 -14.10 -4.72 -2.36
N ALA A 51 -14.35 -4.42 -1.07
CA ALA A 51 -14.78 -5.37 -0.07
C ALA A 51 -16.16 -6.00 -0.41
N GLU A 52 -17.12 -5.16 -0.79
CA GLU A 52 -18.44 -5.62 -1.24
C GLU A 52 -18.34 -6.54 -2.47
N VAL A 53 -17.58 -6.12 -3.48
CA VAL A 53 -17.34 -6.96 -4.66
C VAL A 53 -16.69 -8.29 -4.27
N ALA A 54 -15.66 -8.27 -3.43
CA ALA A 54 -14.91 -9.46 -3.04
C ALA A 54 -15.78 -10.54 -2.35
N GLN A 55 -16.81 -10.13 -1.60
CA GLN A 55 -17.75 -11.07 -0.97
C GLN A 55 -18.44 -12.01 -1.99
N HIS A 56 -18.66 -11.49 -3.18
CA HIS A 56 -19.41 -12.21 -4.22
C HIS A 56 -18.54 -13.01 -5.17
N ILE A 57 -17.25 -12.61 -5.31
CA ILE A 57 -16.38 -13.17 -6.35
C ILE A 57 -15.30 -14.12 -5.82
N VAL A 58 -14.82 -13.93 -4.57
CA VAL A 58 -13.72 -14.76 -4.05
C VAL A 58 -14.27 -16.08 -3.53
N SER A 59 -13.72 -17.19 -4.02
CA SER A 59 -14.11 -18.55 -3.59
C SER A 59 -13.82 -18.76 -2.11
N ARG A 60 -14.43 -19.81 -1.52
CA ARG A 60 -14.22 -20.12 -0.09
C ARG A 60 -12.75 -20.42 0.25
N GLU A 61 -12.02 -21.02 -0.68
CA GLU A 61 -10.60 -21.36 -0.56
C GLU A 61 -9.69 -20.32 -1.22
N GLY A 62 -10.29 -19.27 -1.77
CA GLY A 62 -9.59 -18.20 -2.47
C GLY A 62 -8.96 -17.18 -1.51
N VAL A 63 -8.00 -16.41 -2.03
CA VAL A 63 -7.31 -15.35 -1.31
C VAL A 63 -7.74 -13.98 -1.81
N LEU A 64 -8.03 -13.07 -0.87
CA LEU A 64 -8.20 -11.64 -1.12
C LEU A 64 -6.95 -10.91 -0.66
N LEU A 65 -6.14 -10.46 -1.60
CA LEU A 65 -4.88 -9.76 -1.33
C LEU A 65 -5.08 -8.26 -1.41
N THR A 66 -4.74 -7.52 -0.35
CA THR A 66 -4.53 -6.07 -0.44
C THR A 66 -3.06 -5.74 -0.62
N ILE A 67 -2.75 -4.88 -1.59
CA ILE A 67 -1.42 -4.29 -1.81
C ILE A 67 -1.49 -2.76 -1.74
N GLN A 68 -2.55 -2.24 -1.15
CA GLN A 68 -2.80 -0.82 -0.98
C GLN A 68 -1.81 -0.20 0.02
N ASN A 69 -1.53 1.09 -0.15
CA ASN A 69 -0.71 1.84 0.80
C ASN A 69 -1.50 2.13 2.08
N GLY A 70 -0.76 2.30 3.19
CA GLY A 70 -1.31 2.69 4.48
C GLY A 70 -1.94 1.54 5.26
N LEU A 71 -2.70 1.91 6.29
CA LEU A 71 -3.37 1.00 7.23
C LEU A 71 -4.89 1.10 7.10
N GLY A 72 -5.62 0.18 7.71
CA GLY A 72 -7.09 0.15 7.73
C GLY A 72 -7.72 -0.60 6.56
N ASN A 73 -6.99 -0.84 5.48
CA ASN A 73 -7.51 -1.57 4.32
C ASN A 73 -7.74 -3.05 4.63
N TYR A 74 -6.83 -3.66 5.38
CA TYR A 74 -6.96 -5.06 5.81
C TYR A 74 -8.21 -5.29 6.66
N GLU A 75 -8.42 -4.46 7.65
CA GLU A 75 -9.55 -4.53 8.58
C GLU A 75 -10.90 -4.41 7.84
N ALA A 76 -10.97 -3.50 6.88
CA ALA A 76 -12.16 -3.32 6.05
C ALA A 76 -12.46 -4.57 5.19
N LEU A 77 -11.43 -5.22 4.65
CA LEU A 77 -11.57 -6.45 3.88
C LEU A 77 -11.91 -7.64 4.77
N VAL A 78 -11.29 -7.74 5.96
CA VAL A 78 -11.59 -8.77 6.97
C VAL A 78 -13.06 -8.71 7.38
N ALA A 79 -13.58 -7.52 7.63
CA ALA A 79 -14.99 -7.34 7.98
C ALA A 79 -15.94 -7.87 6.89
N ALA A 80 -15.52 -7.85 5.64
CA ALA A 80 -16.33 -8.29 4.51
C ALA A 80 -16.25 -9.81 4.25
N VAL A 81 -15.03 -10.39 4.24
CA VAL A 81 -14.84 -11.78 3.79
C VAL A 81 -14.32 -12.72 4.88
N GLY A 82 -14.02 -12.20 6.06
CA GLY A 82 -13.42 -12.93 7.19
C GLY A 82 -11.90 -12.99 7.13
N GLU A 83 -11.28 -12.98 8.31
CA GLU A 83 -9.82 -12.92 8.50
C GLU A 83 -9.06 -14.05 7.78
N ALA A 84 -9.65 -15.24 7.80
CA ALA A 84 -9.04 -16.42 7.19
C ALA A 84 -8.85 -16.33 5.66
N ARG A 85 -9.38 -15.30 4.98
CA ARG A 85 -9.27 -15.16 3.53
C ARG A 85 -8.45 -13.96 3.07
N VAL A 86 -8.04 -13.09 3.99
CA VAL A 86 -7.35 -11.85 3.63
C VAL A 86 -5.84 -11.99 3.80
N ALA A 87 -5.13 -11.71 2.72
CA ALA A 87 -3.68 -11.54 2.71
C ALA A 87 -3.31 -10.06 2.61
N VAL A 88 -2.14 -9.70 3.11
CA VAL A 88 -1.56 -8.39 2.93
C VAL A 88 -0.29 -8.48 2.09
N GLY A 89 -0.02 -7.44 1.34
CA GLY A 89 1.20 -7.35 0.55
C GLY A 89 1.71 -5.92 0.48
N VAL A 90 3.01 -5.83 0.25
CA VAL A 90 3.71 -4.58 0.04
C VAL A 90 4.34 -4.61 -1.34
N ILE A 91 3.96 -3.69 -2.21
CA ILE A 91 4.52 -3.57 -3.55
C ILE A 91 5.48 -2.37 -3.60
N TYR A 92 6.66 -2.60 -4.18
CA TYR A 92 7.69 -1.62 -4.42
C TYR A 92 7.87 -1.48 -5.94
N VAL A 93 7.23 -0.49 -6.51
CA VAL A 93 7.33 -0.12 -7.93
C VAL A 93 6.90 1.33 -8.09
N GLY A 94 7.67 2.10 -8.82
CA GLY A 94 7.21 3.39 -9.33
C GLY A 94 6.34 3.13 -10.56
N ALA A 95 5.08 3.56 -10.54
CA ALA A 95 4.16 3.39 -11.66
C ALA A 95 3.23 4.58 -11.80
N ARG A 96 2.98 5.02 -13.03
CA ARG A 96 1.98 6.02 -13.36
C ARG A 96 1.30 5.68 -14.67
N LEU A 97 0.10 6.19 -14.84
CA LEU A 97 -0.58 6.21 -16.12
C LEU A 97 -0.40 7.59 -16.74
N ASP A 98 0.11 7.63 -17.96
CA ASP A 98 0.30 8.84 -18.74
C ASP A 98 -0.46 8.66 -20.06
N ALA A 99 -1.48 9.50 -20.29
CA ALA A 99 -2.40 9.37 -21.43
C ALA A 99 -2.97 7.95 -21.66
N GLY A 100 -3.12 7.18 -20.59
CA GLY A 100 -3.61 5.77 -20.63
C GLY A 100 -2.51 4.72 -20.80
N GLU A 101 -1.26 5.13 -21.02
CA GLU A 101 -0.11 4.23 -21.11
C GLU A 101 0.55 4.02 -19.73
N LEU A 102 0.89 2.77 -19.42
CA LEU A 102 1.58 2.42 -18.20
C LEU A 102 3.08 2.70 -18.31
N TRP A 103 3.56 3.65 -17.54
CA TRP A 103 4.97 3.81 -17.23
C TRP A 103 5.29 3.18 -15.89
N SER A 104 6.39 2.40 -15.80
CA SER A 104 6.85 1.80 -14.54
C SER A 104 8.36 1.72 -14.48
N THR A 105 8.93 1.79 -13.27
CA THR A 105 10.38 1.66 -13.01
C THR A 105 10.91 0.23 -13.19
N GLY A 106 10.08 -0.69 -13.61
CA GLY A 106 10.39 -2.09 -13.82
C GLY A 106 9.22 -3.01 -13.46
N PRO A 107 9.44 -4.32 -13.39
CA PRO A 107 8.39 -5.28 -13.04
C PRO A 107 7.92 -5.15 -11.58
N GLY A 108 8.76 -4.59 -10.70
CA GLY A 108 8.47 -4.39 -9.30
C GLY A 108 8.87 -5.55 -8.40
N LYS A 109 8.92 -5.25 -7.09
CA LYS A 109 9.08 -6.24 -6.01
C LYS A 109 7.80 -6.25 -5.18
N VAL A 110 7.36 -7.43 -4.75
CA VAL A 110 6.22 -7.58 -3.84
C VAL A 110 6.54 -8.57 -2.72
N GLU A 111 6.20 -8.20 -1.50
CA GLU A 111 6.24 -9.05 -0.32
C GLU A 111 4.81 -9.36 0.09
N LEU A 112 4.46 -10.64 0.22
CA LEU A 112 3.12 -11.12 0.49
C LEU A 112 3.10 -11.95 1.76
N GLY A 113 2.05 -11.86 2.56
CA GLY A 113 1.89 -12.73 3.71
C GLY A 113 0.45 -12.86 4.19
N LEU A 114 0.22 -13.87 5.00
CA LEU A 114 -1.05 -14.15 5.64
C LEU A 114 -0.96 -13.75 7.11
N PRO A 115 -1.67 -12.70 7.56
CA PRO A 115 -1.76 -12.36 8.98
C PRO A 115 -2.37 -13.50 9.81
N SER A 116 -3.32 -14.23 9.25
CA SER A 116 -3.93 -15.40 9.89
C SER A 116 -3.28 -16.71 9.43
N ARG A 117 -2.90 -17.55 10.38
CA ARG A 117 -2.36 -18.90 10.09
C ARG A 117 -3.39 -19.83 9.44
N ALA A 118 -4.67 -19.55 9.60
CA ALA A 118 -5.77 -20.28 8.98
C ALA A 118 -6.02 -19.88 7.51
N GLY A 119 -5.24 -18.92 7.00
CA GLY A 119 -5.42 -18.39 5.65
C GLY A 119 -5.09 -19.36 4.52
N PRO A 120 -5.55 -19.07 3.29
CA PRO A 120 -5.42 -19.95 2.13
C PRO A 120 -4.00 -19.89 1.54
N ARG A 121 -3.05 -20.46 2.26
CA ARG A 121 -1.61 -20.45 1.93
C ARG A 121 -1.36 -20.91 0.48
N ARG A 122 -2.03 -22.00 0.06
CA ARG A 122 -1.85 -22.53 -1.31
C ARG A 122 -2.31 -21.54 -2.38
N ALA A 123 -3.41 -20.82 -2.17
CA ALA A 123 -3.89 -19.82 -3.11
C ALA A 123 -2.91 -18.63 -3.18
N LEU A 124 -2.39 -18.18 -2.04
CA LEU A 124 -1.39 -17.12 -1.99
C LEU A 124 -0.08 -17.52 -2.67
N GLU A 125 0.43 -18.72 -2.42
CA GLU A 125 1.66 -19.24 -3.04
C GLU A 125 1.48 -19.41 -4.56
N THR A 126 0.30 -19.85 -5.01
CA THR A 126 -0.02 -19.93 -6.44
C THR A 126 -0.02 -18.54 -7.09
N LEU A 127 -0.63 -17.55 -6.45
CA LEU A 127 -0.61 -16.17 -6.93
C LEU A 127 0.82 -15.62 -6.97
N ALA A 128 1.61 -15.86 -5.91
CA ALA A 128 3.01 -15.46 -5.82
C ALA A 128 3.85 -16.05 -6.96
N ALA A 129 3.70 -17.35 -7.23
CA ALA A 129 4.40 -18.04 -8.32
C ALA A 129 4.05 -17.45 -9.70
N ARG A 130 2.77 -17.11 -9.93
CA ARG A 130 2.33 -16.50 -11.20
C ARG A 130 2.88 -15.09 -11.38
N LEU A 131 2.90 -14.27 -10.31
CA LEU A 131 3.50 -12.93 -10.33
C LEU A 131 5.01 -13.01 -10.60
N ALA A 132 5.71 -13.97 -9.95
CA ALA A 132 7.13 -14.19 -10.17
C ALA A 132 7.43 -14.66 -11.62
N ALA A 133 6.63 -15.56 -12.16
CA ALA A 133 6.72 -15.96 -13.57
C ALA A 133 6.49 -14.79 -14.55
N GLY A 134 5.74 -13.75 -14.11
CA GLY A 134 5.54 -12.50 -14.82
C GLY A 134 6.69 -11.49 -14.69
N GLY A 135 7.78 -11.89 -14.06
CA GLY A 135 9.00 -11.08 -13.94
C GLY A 135 9.08 -10.23 -12.66
N MET A 136 8.08 -10.28 -11.78
CA MET A 136 8.16 -9.60 -10.48
C MET A 136 9.11 -10.33 -9.52
N THR A 137 9.79 -9.59 -8.67
CA THR A 137 10.49 -10.20 -7.52
C THR A 137 9.48 -10.42 -6.41
N VAL A 138 9.14 -11.67 -6.11
CA VAL A 138 8.10 -12.02 -5.13
C VAL A 138 8.70 -12.77 -3.95
N SER A 139 8.32 -12.35 -2.74
CA SER A 139 8.64 -13.05 -1.49
C SER A 139 7.35 -13.31 -0.71
N VAL A 140 7.15 -14.54 -0.27
CA VAL A 140 6.11 -14.86 0.72
C VAL A 140 6.77 -14.85 2.10
N VAL A 141 6.33 -13.93 2.96
CA VAL A 141 6.92 -13.67 4.28
C VAL A 141 6.02 -14.19 5.40
N GLU A 142 6.61 -14.56 6.53
CA GLU A 142 5.85 -15.00 7.70
C GLU A 142 5.23 -13.82 8.45
N ASP A 143 5.97 -12.73 8.61
CA ASP A 143 5.51 -11.49 9.23
C ASP A 143 5.25 -10.42 8.16
N ALA A 144 4.05 -10.43 7.63
CA ALA A 144 3.62 -9.43 6.66
C ALA A 144 3.46 -8.02 7.28
N TRP A 145 3.17 -7.95 8.58
CA TRP A 145 3.00 -6.67 9.26
C TRP A 145 4.31 -5.91 9.41
N ALA A 146 5.44 -6.61 9.59
CA ALA A 146 6.76 -5.96 9.60
C ALA A 146 7.02 -5.22 8.28
N SER A 147 6.72 -5.85 7.12
CA SER A 147 6.84 -5.23 5.81
C SER A 147 5.87 -4.05 5.63
N VAL A 148 4.62 -4.19 6.07
CA VAL A 148 3.60 -3.13 5.99
C VAL A 148 4.02 -1.91 6.79
N TRP A 149 4.37 -2.08 8.07
CA TRP A 149 4.76 -0.97 8.94
C TRP A 149 6.06 -0.29 8.48
N ARG A 150 7.04 -1.06 7.97
CA ARG A 150 8.25 -0.49 7.35
C ARG A 150 7.90 0.40 6.16
N LYS A 151 6.99 -0.04 5.29
CA LYS A 151 6.54 0.79 4.17
C LYS A 151 5.73 2.01 4.62
N VAL A 152 4.90 1.87 5.66
CA VAL A 152 4.17 3.00 6.25
C VAL A 152 5.16 4.04 6.78
N ALA A 153 6.26 3.63 7.44
CA ALA A 153 7.30 4.54 7.91
C ALA A 153 7.95 5.32 6.75
N VAL A 154 8.31 4.63 5.67
CA VAL A 154 8.85 5.27 4.45
C VAL A 154 7.85 6.27 3.86
N ASN A 155 6.61 5.85 3.68
CA ASN A 155 5.58 6.70 3.09
C ASN A 155 5.22 7.89 3.98
N ALA A 156 5.13 7.72 5.29
CA ALA A 156 4.84 8.78 6.24
C ALA A 156 5.96 9.83 6.30
N ALA A 157 7.22 9.40 6.17
CA ALA A 157 8.36 10.31 6.10
C ALA A 157 8.38 11.12 4.79
N MET A 158 8.27 10.43 3.66
CA MET A 158 8.53 11.03 2.35
C MET A 158 7.30 11.73 1.76
N ASN A 159 6.15 11.04 1.74
CA ASN A 159 5.01 11.46 0.94
C ASN A 159 4.43 12.82 1.37
N PRO A 160 4.09 13.07 2.65
CA PRO A 160 3.52 14.34 3.07
C PRO A 160 4.55 15.48 2.98
N THR A 161 5.81 15.21 3.33
CA THR A 161 6.87 16.23 3.32
C THR A 161 7.15 16.70 1.90
N THR A 162 7.29 15.77 0.95
CA THR A 162 7.47 16.12 -0.48
C THR A 162 6.22 16.77 -1.07
N ALA A 163 5.01 16.36 -0.66
CA ALA A 163 3.77 16.96 -1.13
C ALA A 163 3.61 18.42 -0.70
N LEU A 164 4.00 18.75 0.55
CA LEU A 164 3.94 20.11 1.08
C LEU A 164 5.00 21.03 0.46
N LEU A 165 6.22 20.53 0.24
CA LEU A 165 7.36 21.32 -0.24
C LEU A 165 7.48 21.34 -1.76
N GLY A 166 6.81 20.44 -2.48
CA GLY A 166 6.97 20.27 -3.92
C GLY A 166 8.27 19.57 -4.32
N TYR A 167 8.94 18.90 -3.39
CA TYR A 167 10.27 18.32 -3.54
C TYR A 167 10.25 16.97 -4.23
N THR A 168 11.32 16.69 -4.97
CA THR A 168 11.74 15.33 -5.33
C THR A 168 12.36 14.64 -4.10
N ASN A 169 12.63 13.35 -4.21
CA ASN A 169 13.17 12.59 -3.08
C ASN A 169 14.59 12.98 -2.69
N ASP A 170 15.42 13.39 -3.67
CA ASP A 170 16.78 13.91 -3.44
C ASP A 170 16.77 15.33 -2.88
N GLU A 171 15.83 16.19 -3.29
CA GLU A 171 15.66 17.52 -2.69
C GLU A 171 15.26 17.40 -1.20
N LEU A 172 14.39 16.42 -0.86
CA LEU A 172 14.06 16.12 0.54
C LEU A 172 15.30 15.74 1.35
N LEU A 173 16.18 14.88 0.80
CA LEU A 173 17.42 14.49 1.47
C LEU A 173 18.42 15.65 1.60
N ALA A 174 18.46 16.55 0.64
CA ALA A 174 19.38 17.68 0.63
C ALA A 174 18.97 18.79 1.62
N ASP A 175 17.69 18.91 1.96
CA ASP A 175 17.19 19.88 2.94
C ASP A 175 17.21 19.31 4.35
N GLY A 176 18.18 19.71 5.15
CA GLY A 176 18.34 19.21 6.52
C GLY A 176 17.18 19.56 7.46
N ALA A 177 16.36 20.58 7.19
CA ALA A 177 15.17 20.87 7.98
C ALA A 177 14.03 19.91 7.63
N ALA A 178 13.81 19.67 6.34
CA ALA A 178 12.83 18.72 5.82
C ALA A 178 13.18 17.28 6.25
N THR A 179 14.46 16.90 6.15
CA THR A 179 14.98 15.59 6.62
C THR A 179 14.66 15.34 8.09
N ARG A 180 14.88 16.35 8.98
CA ARG A 180 14.54 16.20 10.41
C ARG A 180 13.04 15.97 10.64
N VAL A 181 12.17 16.60 9.86
CA VAL A 181 10.73 16.35 9.93
C VAL A 181 10.38 14.93 9.48
N ALA A 182 10.95 14.49 8.36
CA ALA A 182 10.78 13.13 7.83
C ALA A 182 11.28 12.07 8.83
N ASP A 183 12.45 12.29 9.45
CA ASP A 183 13.00 11.42 10.50
C ASP A 183 12.06 11.33 11.72
N GLY A 184 11.49 12.45 12.13
CA GLY A 184 10.51 12.49 13.21
C GLY A 184 9.23 11.71 12.89
N LEU A 185 8.71 11.85 11.67
CA LEU A 185 7.55 11.10 11.18
C LEU A 185 7.79 9.59 11.18
N ALA A 186 8.94 9.16 10.64
CA ALA A 186 9.33 7.74 10.64
C ALA A 186 9.49 7.18 12.05
N ALA A 187 10.06 7.96 12.96
CA ALA A 187 10.24 7.58 14.37
C ALA A 187 8.89 7.40 15.09
N GLU A 188 7.92 8.28 14.85
CA GLU A 188 6.56 8.12 15.40
C GLU A 188 5.92 6.83 14.88
N VAL A 189 6.02 6.54 13.58
CA VAL A 189 5.52 5.29 13.00
C VAL A 189 6.14 4.08 13.69
N ALA A 190 7.46 4.07 13.92
CA ALA A 190 8.15 2.97 14.58
C ALA A 190 7.65 2.74 16.01
N ARG A 191 7.45 3.81 16.79
CA ARG A 191 6.88 3.71 18.15
C ARG A 191 5.47 3.12 18.15
N VAL A 192 4.60 3.58 17.24
CA VAL A 192 3.24 3.07 17.11
C VAL A 192 3.27 1.60 16.66
N ALA A 193 4.09 1.23 15.66
CA ALA A 193 4.27 -0.14 15.22
C ALA A 193 4.69 -1.07 16.36
N THR A 194 5.67 -0.66 17.15
CA THR A 194 6.14 -1.42 18.33
C THR A 194 5.02 -1.64 19.35
N ALA A 195 4.18 -0.65 19.57
CA ALA A 195 3.02 -0.78 20.45
C ALA A 195 1.94 -1.73 19.90
N THR A 196 1.95 -2.05 18.60
CA THR A 196 1.09 -3.09 18.00
C THR A 196 1.70 -4.49 18.07
N GLY A 197 2.96 -4.62 18.54
CA GLY A 197 3.69 -5.87 18.60
C GLY A 197 4.64 -6.11 17.41
N VAL A 198 4.73 -5.17 16.48
CA VAL A 198 5.66 -5.26 15.34
C VAL A 198 7.03 -4.73 15.73
N VAL A 199 8.08 -5.50 15.48
CA VAL A 199 9.46 -5.10 15.76
C VAL A 199 9.95 -4.14 14.67
N LEU A 200 9.99 -2.84 14.99
CA LEU A 200 10.54 -1.80 14.12
C LEU A 200 11.20 -0.73 15.00
N SER A 201 12.53 -0.65 14.96
CA SER A 201 13.23 0.41 15.68
C SER A 201 13.11 1.76 14.96
N GLU A 202 13.22 2.86 15.70
CA GLU A 202 13.23 4.20 15.11
C GLU A 202 14.37 4.36 14.10
N ASP A 203 15.54 3.79 14.38
CA ASP A 203 16.69 3.85 13.47
C ASP A 203 16.48 3.03 12.21
N ASP A 204 15.80 1.88 12.29
CA ASP A 204 15.44 1.09 11.10
C ASP A 204 14.41 1.83 10.24
N ALA A 205 13.45 2.49 10.87
CA ALA A 205 12.45 3.30 10.16
C ALA A 205 13.10 4.49 9.44
N ARG A 206 14.04 5.21 10.11
CA ARG A 206 14.80 6.31 9.49
C ARG A 206 15.65 5.80 8.34
N ARG A 207 16.46 4.75 8.55
CA ARG A 207 17.26 4.15 7.48
C ARG A 207 16.42 3.75 6.27
N ALA A 208 15.27 3.14 6.50
CA ALA A 208 14.42 2.66 5.42
C ALA A 208 13.98 3.77 4.46
N TRP A 209 13.56 4.93 4.96
CA TRP A 209 13.16 6.02 4.08
C TRP A 209 14.38 6.70 3.43
N HIS A 210 15.53 6.86 4.13
CA HIS A 210 16.76 7.38 3.54
C HIS A 210 17.25 6.52 2.37
N GLU A 211 17.24 5.17 2.54
CA GLU A 211 17.60 4.22 1.48
C GLU A 211 16.69 4.39 0.26
N ILE A 212 15.38 4.44 0.46
CA ILE A 212 14.42 4.58 -0.65
C ILE A 212 14.55 5.95 -1.32
N ALA A 213 14.71 7.03 -0.56
CA ALA A 213 14.90 8.36 -1.11
C ALA A 213 16.17 8.43 -1.96
N THR A 214 17.29 7.82 -1.48
CA THR A 214 18.54 7.74 -2.24
C THR A 214 18.39 6.92 -3.53
N LEU A 215 17.71 5.77 -3.48
CA LEU A 215 17.51 4.91 -4.63
C LEU A 215 16.58 5.53 -5.69
N THR A 216 15.72 6.45 -5.27
CA THR A 216 14.66 7.02 -6.11
C THR A 216 14.77 8.54 -6.25
N GLY A 217 15.94 9.11 -6.06
CA GLY A 217 16.22 10.55 -5.91
C GLY A 217 15.41 11.49 -6.79
N ALA A 218 15.48 11.34 -8.10
CA ALA A 218 14.77 12.21 -9.04
C ALA A 218 13.23 11.97 -9.09
N ASN A 219 12.71 10.98 -8.37
CA ASN A 219 11.29 10.69 -8.38
C ASN A 219 10.50 11.68 -7.50
N ARG A 220 9.27 11.93 -7.91
CA ARG A 220 8.23 12.60 -7.12
C ARG A 220 7.37 11.56 -6.43
N SER A 221 7.10 11.74 -5.14
CA SER A 221 6.22 10.83 -4.39
C SER A 221 4.83 10.73 -5.03
N SER A 222 4.14 9.63 -4.82
CA SER A 222 2.76 9.45 -5.31
C SER A 222 1.81 10.52 -4.77
N MET A 223 2.01 10.94 -3.52
CA MET A 223 1.21 11.98 -2.88
C MET A 223 1.44 13.36 -3.50
N LEU A 224 2.69 13.71 -3.80
CA LEU A 224 3.00 14.95 -4.55
C LEU A 224 2.33 14.92 -5.93
N GLN A 225 2.39 13.81 -6.64
CA GLN A 225 1.72 13.65 -7.94
C GLN A 225 0.19 13.79 -7.82
N ASP A 226 -0.41 13.31 -6.73
CA ASP A 226 -1.85 13.47 -6.50
C ASP A 226 -2.21 14.94 -6.22
N VAL A 227 -1.45 15.63 -5.35
CA VAL A 227 -1.65 17.07 -5.07
C VAL A 227 -1.52 17.90 -6.35
N GLN A 228 -0.46 17.68 -7.13
CA GLN A 228 -0.23 18.40 -8.40
C GLN A 228 -1.33 18.13 -9.44
N ALA A 229 -1.96 16.99 -9.38
CA ALA A 229 -3.05 16.62 -10.28
C ALA A 229 -4.45 16.88 -9.70
N HIS A 230 -4.53 17.60 -8.57
CA HIS A 230 -5.79 17.87 -7.86
C HIS A 230 -6.62 16.61 -7.60
N ARG A 231 -5.96 15.52 -7.18
CA ARG A 231 -6.61 14.25 -6.84
C ARG A 231 -6.58 14.01 -5.33
N PRO A 232 -7.56 13.28 -4.77
CA PRO A 232 -7.51 12.84 -3.39
C PRO A 232 -6.24 12.06 -3.08
N THR A 233 -5.60 12.40 -1.95
CA THR A 233 -4.39 11.74 -1.47
C THR A 233 -4.71 10.57 -0.54
N GLU A 234 -3.70 9.76 -0.19
CA GLU A 234 -3.80 8.68 0.79
C GLU A 234 -3.30 9.12 2.19
N ILE A 235 -3.23 10.43 2.47
CA ILE A 235 -2.69 10.97 3.72
C ILE A 235 -3.41 10.39 4.95
N ASP A 236 -4.74 10.23 4.89
CA ASP A 236 -5.53 9.70 6.00
C ASP A 236 -5.26 8.21 6.27
N ALA A 237 -4.97 7.41 5.24
CA ALA A 237 -4.61 6.01 5.38
C ALA A 237 -3.14 5.80 5.79
N ILE A 238 -2.27 6.80 5.61
CA ILE A 238 -0.87 6.77 6.00
C ILE A 238 -0.72 7.46 7.36
N CYS A 239 -0.53 8.76 7.39
CA CYS A 239 -0.29 9.51 8.63
C CYS A 239 -1.51 9.54 9.56
N GLY A 240 -2.71 9.73 9.02
CA GLY A 240 -3.96 9.70 9.80
C GLY A 240 -4.19 8.36 10.49
N ALA A 241 -3.90 7.27 9.81
CA ALA A 241 -4.03 5.94 10.39
C ALA A 241 -2.98 5.66 11.46
N VAL A 242 -1.74 6.13 11.29
CA VAL A 242 -0.69 6.07 12.34
C VAL A 242 -1.12 6.83 13.59
N HIS A 243 -1.63 8.05 13.42
CA HIS A 243 -2.12 8.85 14.55
C HIS A 243 -3.25 8.13 15.30
N ARG A 244 -4.28 7.66 14.59
CA ARG A 244 -5.41 6.94 15.21
C ARG A 244 -4.99 5.64 15.91
N GLU A 245 -4.04 4.90 15.33
CA GLU A 245 -3.52 3.68 15.97
C GLU A 245 -2.69 4.05 17.21
N GLY A 246 -1.90 5.11 17.14
CA GLY A 246 -1.17 5.66 18.28
C GLY A 246 -2.11 6.01 19.44
N GLU A 247 -3.22 6.71 19.18
CA GLU A 247 -4.24 7.03 20.19
C GLU A 247 -4.80 5.75 20.84
N ARG A 248 -5.16 4.74 20.03
CA ARG A 248 -5.65 3.45 20.55
C ARG A 248 -4.64 2.72 21.45
N ARG A 249 -3.34 2.95 21.23
CA ARG A 249 -2.24 2.32 21.97
C ARG A 249 -1.63 3.21 23.06
N GLY A 250 -2.11 4.44 23.22
CA GLY A 250 -1.53 5.41 24.15
C GLY A 250 -0.16 5.94 23.73
N VAL A 251 0.16 5.93 22.45
CA VAL A 251 1.42 6.40 21.86
C VAL A 251 1.16 7.65 21.02
N ALA A 252 1.77 8.76 21.42
CA ALA A 252 1.60 10.03 20.71
C ALA A 252 2.30 10.01 19.33
N ALA A 253 1.58 10.52 18.32
CA ALA A 253 2.09 10.70 16.94
C ALA A 253 1.69 12.10 16.41
N PRO A 254 2.14 13.19 17.07
CA PRO A 254 1.72 14.57 16.76
C PRO A 254 2.18 15.05 15.38
N LEU A 255 3.35 14.62 14.89
CA LEU A 255 3.82 14.99 13.54
C LEU A 255 2.94 14.34 12.47
N ASN A 256 2.60 13.06 12.63
CA ASN A 256 1.68 12.38 11.71
C ASN A 256 0.29 13.01 11.74
N GLN A 257 -0.21 13.45 12.91
CA GLN A 257 -1.46 14.21 13.02
C GLN A 257 -1.38 15.53 12.26
N ALA A 258 -0.31 16.31 12.49
CA ALA A 258 -0.11 17.60 11.81
C ALA A 258 -0.06 17.44 10.29
N MET A 259 0.69 16.45 9.79
CA MET A 259 0.77 16.17 8.34
C MET A 259 -0.57 15.76 7.75
N THR A 260 -1.38 15.02 8.49
CA THR A 260 -2.74 14.67 8.06
C THR A 260 -3.59 15.90 7.81
N VAL A 261 -3.55 16.88 8.71
CA VAL A 261 -4.28 18.13 8.57
C VAL A 261 -3.74 18.99 7.43
N LEU A 262 -2.42 19.19 7.39
CA LEU A 262 -1.77 20.07 6.42
C LEU A 262 -1.93 19.57 4.97
N VAL A 263 -1.68 18.29 4.73
CA VAL A 263 -1.84 17.70 3.37
C VAL A 263 -3.32 17.54 3.03
N GLY A 264 -4.17 17.24 4.02
CA GLY A 264 -5.62 17.19 3.81
C GLY A 264 -6.17 18.53 3.32
N ALA A 265 -5.60 19.65 3.76
CA ALA A 265 -5.99 21.00 3.30
C ALA A 265 -5.52 21.32 1.87
N LEU A 266 -4.57 20.57 1.29
CA LEU A 266 -4.13 20.73 -0.11
C LEU A 266 -5.00 19.92 -1.09
N ALA A 267 -5.71 18.92 -0.59
CA ALA A 267 -6.57 18.08 -1.43
C ALA A 267 -7.94 18.76 -1.66
N PRO A 268 -8.54 18.61 -2.85
CA PRO A 268 -9.87 19.18 -3.13
C PRO A 268 -10.97 18.48 -2.35
#